data_140b2b33efe1eea0a82ff8cc26abd22e
#
_entry.id   140b2b33efe1eea0a82ff8cc26abd22e
#
_cell.length_a   1.000
_cell.length_b   1.000
_cell.length_c   1.000
_cell.angle_alpha   90.00
_cell.angle_beta   90.00
_cell.angle_gamma   90.00
#
_symmetry.space_group_name_H-M   'P 1'
#
loop_
_entity.id
_entity.type
_entity.pdbx_description
1 polymer ?
#
loop_
_entity_poly.entity_id
_entity_poly.type
_entity_poly.pdbx_seq_one_letter_code
_entity_poly.pdbx_strand_id
1 'polypeptide(L)'
;AIASTILAITVVAHLLRGGSLGSTLLSLIALGILIISRENFTATTDRSSFLTNLPRLAFVAALSIVGAASSIKLGNIHQHLQSWAVLLLACTERLVGITTITLPDRSGDFVDPALLVVGFSLIISALYLVTRPVVDRRLSEHANTTERRLAELRARDIVKRHGRGTLDFFALRDDKQFFFFRDSLVAYAVYGGAALISPDPIGPVVDRSAVFNAFHHFAESRGWTVAIVAADSSWLPIYRASGLHSIYIGDEAIVDCATFSLEGGKMKGLRQACTRLTRHGYTVEFVDPATIDPTQVADIVGLIAMLRRGEGERGFSMMLGRLFHQKDQGLLLTIVRDPNGRPAAVCQFVPSLASNSYSLDLMRRDPGEHPNGLIDFALCSTIAHLRERGTAQLSLNFAAFRSILDGERGEGTFTRIERWTLKRLSGILPIETLWLFNNKYNPSWLPRYLVYPAAESFVPVVAAILRAESLTEIPVIGRLLANDPSNRPGTVVPEEILARAGINTSNE
;
A
#
# COMPACT_ATOMS: atom_id res chain seq x y z
N ALA A 1 -0.46 -19.29 -22.71
CA ALA A 1 -1.25 -19.25 -23.96
C ALA A 1 -0.68 -18.20 -24.94
N ILE A 2 -0.63 -16.90 -24.58
CA ILE A 2 -0.24 -15.82 -25.52
C ILE A 2 1.21 -15.95 -25.98
N ALA A 3 2.16 -16.18 -25.08
CA ALA A 3 3.58 -16.39 -25.43
C ALA A 3 3.75 -17.59 -26.36
N SER A 4 3.04 -18.67 -26.10
CA SER A 4 3.05 -19.85 -26.98
C SER A 4 2.46 -19.56 -28.35
N THR A 5 1.41 -18.74 -28.44
CA THR A 5 0.82 -18.32 -29.72
C THR A 5 1.77 -17.43 -30.52
N ILE A 6 2.42 -16.45 -29.86
CA ILE A 6 3.41 -15.58 -30.50
C ILE A 6 4.60 -16.38 -31.03
N LEU A 7 5.12 -17.31 -30.22
CA LEU A 7 6.22 -18.19 -30.65
C LEU A 7 5.81 -19.11 -31.81
N ALA A 8 4.61 -19.65 -31.79
CA ALA A 8 4.09 -20.45 -32.90
C ALA A 8 3.97 -19.63 -34.19
N ILE A 9 3.45 -18.38 -34.12
CA ILE A 9 3.40 -17.46 -35.25
C ILE A 9 4.82 -17.14 -35.75
N THR A 10 5.77 -16.92 -34.84
CA THR A 10 7.17 -16.66 -35.19
C THR A 10 7.81 -17.83 -35.92
N VAL A 11 7.57 -19.07 -35.46
CA VAL A 11 8.03 -20.30 -36.15
C VAL A 11 7.45 -20.38 -37.55
N VAL A 12 6.15 -20.16 -37.73
CA VAL A 12 5.50 -20.16 -39.03
C VAL A 12 6.06 -19.07 -39.94
N ALA A 13 6.26 -17.87 -39.44
CA ALA A 13 6.83 -16.76 -40.18
C ALA A 13 8.28 -17.06 -40.64
N HIS A 14 9.12 -17.67 -39.81
CA HIS A 14 10.46 -18.11 -40.18
C HIS A 14 10.46 -19.19 -41.26
N LEU A 15 9.53 -20.16 -41.17
CA LEU A 15 9.40 -21.21 -42.18
C LEU A 15 8.95 -20.64 -43.54
N LEU A 16 8.01 -19.68 -43.54
CA LEU A 16 7.51 -19.07 -44.78
C LEU A 16 8.51 -18.11 -45.44
N ARG A 17 9.39 -17.46 -44.68
CA ARG A 17 10.37 -16.50 -45.21
C ARG A 17 11.74 -17.11 -45.51
N GLY A 18 11.92 -18.40 -45.34
CA GLY A 18 13.22 -19.06 -45.56
C GLY A 18 14.30 -18.61 -44.56
N GLY A 19 13.88 -18.33 -43.32
CA GLY A 19 14.79 -17.94 -42.24
C GLY A 19 15.84 -19.00 -41.92
N SER A 20 16.93 -18.62 -41.23
CA SER A 20 18.02 -19.55 -40.91
C SER A 20 17.49 -20.72 -40.07
N LEU A 21 17.96 -21.93 -40.38
CA LEU A 21 17.59 -23.14 -39.63
C LEU A 21 17.80 -23.00 -38.11
N GLY A 22 18.84 -22.23 -37.72
CA GLY A 22 19.15 -21.99 -36.30
C GLY A 22 18.07 -21.17 -35.57
N SER A 23 17.52 -20.12 -36.19
CA SER A 23 16.48 -19.28 -35.55
C SER A 23 15.16 -20.02 -35.44
N THR A 24 14.81 -20.83 -36.43
CA THR A 24 13.62 -21.68 -36.42
C THR A 24 13.71 -22.76 -35.34
N LEU A 25 14.87 -23.40 -35.22
CA LEU A 25 15.12 -24.42 -34.19
C LEU A 25 15.06 -23.83 -32.79
N LEU A 26 15.66 -22.65 -32.57
CA LEU A 26 15.61 -21.95 -31.28
C LEU A 26 14.18 -21.61 -30.86
N SER A 27 13.38 -21.12 -31.80
CA SER A 27 11.97 -20.79 -31.57
C SER A 27 11.14 -22.03 -31.27
N LEU A 28 11.41 -23.17 -31.93
CA LEU A 28 10.78 -24.45 -31.65
C LEU A 28 11.13 -25.01 -30.28
N ILE A 29 12.41 -24.93 -29.89
CA ILE A 29 12.86 -25.33 -28.56
C ILE A 29 12.18 -24.50 -27.48
N ALA A 30 12.16 -23.16 -27.63
CA ALA A 30 11.50 -22.26 -26.70
C ALA A 30 9.98 -22.55 -26.60
N LEU A 31 9.32 -22.83 -27.72
CA LEU A 31 7.90 -23.22 -27.73
C LEU A 31 7.68 -24.55 -27.00
N GLY A 32 8.57 -25.54 -27.22
CA GLY A 32 8.52 -26.83 -26.54
C GLY A 32 8.68 -26.69 -25.03
N ILE A 33 9.63 -25.88 -24.57
CA ILE A 33 9.83 -25.58 -23.13
C ILE A 33 8.58 -24.94 -22.55
N LEU A 34 7.97 -23.95 -23.21
CA LEU A 34 6.74 -23.31 -22.73
C LEU A 34 5.53 -24.24 -22.68
N ILE A 35 5.41 -25.18 -23.62
CA ILE A 35 4.34 -26.17 -23.62
C ILE A 35 4.52 -27.19 -22.49
N ILE A 36 5.77 -27.66 -22.27
CA ILE A 36 6.09 -28.60 -21.19
C ILE A 36 5.89 -27.94 -19.83
N SER A 37 6.31 -26.69 -19.69
CA SER A 37 6.22 -25.92 -18.43
C SER A 37 4.85 -25.27 -18.21
N ARG A 38 3.82 -25.54 -19.05
CA ARG A 38 2.52 -24.87 -18.98
C ARG A 38 1.84 -24.93 -17.62
N GLU A 39 2.06 -25.99 -16.88
CA GLU A 39 1.49 -26.20 -15.53
C GLU A 39 2.08 -25.27 -14.48
N ASN A 40 3.29 -24.74 -14.71
CA ASN A 40 3.94 -23.78 -13.85
C ASN A 40 3.43 -22.32 -14.07
N PHE A 41 2.68 -22.10 -15.17
CA PHE A 41 2.11 -20.78 -15.50
C PHE A 41 0.62 -20.71 -15.08
N THR A 42 0.38 -20.65 -13.78
CA THR A 42 -0.98 -20.63 -13.19
C THR A 42 -1.60 -19.24 -13.18
N ALA A 43 -0.81 -18.17 -13.36
CA ALA A 43 -1.28 -16.79 -13.32
C ALA A 43 -2.29 -16.46 -14.44
N THR A 44 -3.41 -15.88 -14.06
CA THR A 44 -4.43 -15.40 -14.98
C THR A 44 -4.21 -13.95 -15.38
N THR A 45 -4.30 -13.62 -16.66
CA THR A 45 -4.19 -12.26 -17.18
C THR A 45 -5.51 -11.51 -17.03
N ASP A 46 -5.47 -10.24 -16.65
CA ASP A 46 -6.65 -9.36 -16.62
C ASP A 46 -7.07 -8.98 -18.05
N ARG A 47 -7.90 -9.83 -18.66
CA ARG A 47 -8.46 -9.61 -20.01
C ARG A 47 -9.22 -8.29 -20.13
N SER A 48 -9.84 -7.84 -19.07
CA SER A 48 -10.66 -6.63 -19.10
C SER A 48 -9.81 -5.36 -19.14
N SER A 49 -8.68 -5.33 -18.43
CA SER A 49 -7.72 -4.23 -18.50
C SER A 49 -7.07 -4.13 -19.88
N PHE A 50 -6.76 -5.27 -20.50
CA PHE A 50 -6.22 -5.31 -21.87
C PHE A 50 -7.25 -4.76 -22.88
N LEU A 51 -8.48 -5.26 -22.87
CA LEU A 51 -9.52 -4.82 -23.80
C LEU A 51 -9.89 -3.33 -23.64
N THR A 52 -9.88 -2.81 -22.41
CA THR A 52 -10.14 -1.38 -22.14
C THR A 52 -9.03 -0.47 -22.65
N ASN A 53 -7.77 -0.91 -22.63
CA ASN A 53 -6.63 -0.09 -23.06
C ASN A 53 -6.23 -0.32 -24.54
N LEU A 54 -6.70 -1.37 -25.18
CA LEU A 54 -6.45 -1.65 -26.59
C LEU A 54 -6.83 -0.49 -27.51
N PRO A 55 -8.02 0.17 -27.39
CA PRO A 55 -8.37 1.31 -28.22
C PRO A 55 -7.45 2.54 -27.95
N ARG A 56 -6.92 2.69 -26.73
CA ARG A 56 -5.94 3.74 -26.43
C ARG A 56 -4.61 3.53 -27.14
N LEU A 57 -4.10 2.29 -27.16
CA LEU A 57 -2.89 1.93 -27.88
C LEU A 57 -3.10 2.11 -29.39
N ALA A 58 -4.24 1.67 -29.92
CA ALA A 58 -4.61 1.87 -31.33
C ALA A 58 -4.71 3.35 -31.69
N PHE A 59 -5.26 4.19 -30.82
CA PHE A 59 -5.33 5.64 -31.00
C PHE A 59 -3.95 6.28 -31.06
N VAL A 60 -3.03 5.93 -30.14
CA VAL A 60 -1.65 6.43 -30.15
C VAL A 60 -0.92 5.99 -31.42
N ALA A 61 -1.07 4.74 -31.86
CA ALA A 61 -0.51 4.25 -33.11
C ALA A 61 -1.04 5.05 -34.31
N ALA A 62 -2.36 5.23 -34.42
CA ALA A 62 -2.99 5.98 -35.51
C ALA A 62 -2.53 7.45 -35.53
N LEU A 63 -2.48 8.10 -34.36
CA LEU A 63 -2.00 9.49 -34.23
C LEU A 63 -0.54 9.64 -34.66
N SER A 64 0.31 8.69 -34.31
CA SER A 64 1.72 8.67 -34.70
C SER A 64 1.90 8.47 -36.21
N ILE A 65 1.13 7.57 -36.82
CA ILE A 65 1.15 7.33 -38.25
C ILE A 65 0.68 8.57 -39.02
N VAL A 66 -0.45 9.15 -38.64
CA VAL A 66 -1.02 10.35 -39.27
C VAL A 66 -0.09 11.56 -39.09
N GLY A 67 0.45 11.74 -37.86
CA GLY A 67 1.40 12.82 -37.57
C GLY A 67 2.67 12.73 -38.42
N ALA A 68 3.26 11.54 -38.54
CA ALA A 68 4.43 11.29 -39.35
C ALA A 68 4.13 11.51 -40.83
N ALA A 69 3.05 10.95 -41.37
CA ALA A 69 2.65 11.15 -42.77
C ALA A 69 2.38 12.64 -43.09
N SER A 70 1.73 13.36 -42.17
CA SER A 70 1.49 14.80 -42.30
C SER A 70 2.78 15.61 -42.31
N SER A 71 3.71 15.25 -41.40
CA SER A 71 5.05 15.93 -41.34
C SER A 71 5.84 15.75 -42.63
N ILE A 72 5.81 14.54 -43.21
CA ILE A 72 6.47 14.28 -44.51
C ILE A 72 5.83 15.12 -45.61
N LYS A 73 4.50 15.19 -45.64
CA LYS A 73 3.79 15.93 -46.69
C LYS A 73 3.95 17.43 -46.59
N LEU A 74 3.96 17.99 -45.39
CA LEU A 74 4.16 19.39 -45.10
C LEU A 74 5.64 19.82 -45.37
N GLY A 75 6.60 18.96 -45.02
CA GLY A 75 8.01 19.23 -45.24
C GLY A 75 8.47 19.23 -46.70
N ASN A 76 7.68 18.59 -47.58
CA ASN A 76 8.01 18.38 -48.98
C ASN A 76 6.92 18.91 -49.94
N ILE A 77 6.36 20.10 -49.64
CA ILE A 77 5.24 20.69 -50.42
C ILE A 77 5.60 20.94 -51.92
N HIS A 78 6.85 21.08 -52.23
CA HIS A 78 7.35 21.38 -53.60
C HIS A 78 7.72 20.13 -54.42
N GLN A 79 7.60 18.93 -53.90
CA GLN A 79 7.91 17.68 -54.59
C GLN A 79 6.64 16.93 -54.92
N HIS A 80 6.60 16.22 -56.08
CA HIS A 80 5.51 15.29 -56.41
C HIS A 80 5.51 14.12 -55.45
N LEU A 81 4.78 14.28 -54.32
CA LEU A 81 4.67 13.29 -53.28
C LEU A 81 3.67 12.19 -53.62
N GLN A 82 3.99 10.99 -53.15
CA GLN A 82 3.11 9.81 -53.17
C GLN A 82 1.74 10.12 -52.57
N SER A 83 0.75 9.35 -52.95
CA SER A 83 -0.62 9.49 -52.38
C SER A 83 -0.63 9.31 -50.86
N TRP A 84 -1.62 9.88 -50.19
CA TRP A 84 -1.80 9.73 -48.72
C TRP A 84 -1.81 8.25 -48.32
N ALA A 85 -2.42 7.38 -49.11
CA ALA A 85 -2.50 5.95 -48.84
C ALA A 85 -1.12 5.29 -48.76
N VAL A 86 -0.21 5.67 -49.67
CA VAL A 86 1.15 5.13 -49.72
C VAL A 86 1.98 5.66 -48.54
N LEU A 87 1.82 6.94 -48.17
CA LEU A 87 2.52 7.51 -47.00
C LEU A 87 2.04 6.89 -45.67
N LEU A 88 0.74 6.69 -45.50
CA LEU A 88 0.19 6.03 -44.34
C LEU A 88 0.68 4.57 -44.23
N LEU A 89 0.72 3.85 -45.39
CA LEU A 89 1.25 2.50 -45.45
C LEU A 89 2.74 2.47 -45.07
N ALA A 90 3.54 3.36 -45.66
CA ALA A 90 4.96 3.49 -45.36
C ALA A 90 5.23 3.78 -43.89
N CYS A 91 4.44 4.66 -43.25
CA CYS A 91 4.56 4.94 -41.81
C CYS A 91 4.11 3.75 -40.93
N THR A 92 3.10 2.97 -41.37
CA THR A 92 2.65 1.77 -40.67
C THR A 92 3.72 0.68 -40.70
N GLU A 93 4.37 0.47 -41.85
CA GLU A 93 5.49 -0.50 -41.97
C GLU A 93 6.64 -0.16 -41.01
N ARG A 94 6.96 1.13 -40.86
CA ARG A 94 8.06 1.62 -40.01
C ARG A 94 7.79 1.44 -38.49
N LEU A 95 6.53 1.45 -38.09
CA LEU A 95 6.17 1.08 -36.69
C LEU A 95 6.64 -0.33 -36.34
N VAL A 96 6.72 -1.23 -37.32
CA VAL A 96 7.13 -2.63 -37.12
C VAL A 96 8.59 -2.87 -37.58
N GLY A 97 9.30 -1.79 -37.94
CA GLY A 97 10.70 -1.84 -38.40
C GLY A 97 10.85 -2.35 -39.82
N ILE A 98 9.80 -2.29 -40.65
CA ILE A 98 9.82 -2.68 -42.07
C ILE A 98 9.95 -1.39 -42.89
N THR A 99 10.83 -1.39 -43.89
CA THR A 99 11.10 -0.24 -44.79
C THR A 99 11.04 -0.68 -46.25
N THR A 100 9.90 -1.14 -46.73
CA THR A 100 9.76 -1.54 -48.14
C THR A 100 9.52 -0.36 -49.06
N ILE A 101 8.85 0.68 -48.57
CA ILE A 101 8.57 1.91 -49.30
C ILE A 101 9.61 2.97 -48.95
N THR A 102 10.38 3.43 -49.90
CA THR A 102 11.40 4.49 -49.71
C THR A 102 10.75 5.86 -49.50
N LEU A 103 11.16 6.56 -48.44
CA LEU A 103 10.79 7.94 -48.21
C LEU A 103 11.92 8.89 -48.72
N PRO A 104 11.62 10.17 -48.98
CA PRO A 104 12.67 11.13 -49.31
C PRO A 104 13.73 11.20 -48.21
N ASP A 105 15.02 11.21 -48.59
CA ASP A 105 16.17 11.01 -47.69
C ASP A 105 16.14 11.83 -46.38
N ARG A 106 15.83 13.12 -46.43
CA ARG A 106 15.74 13.96 -45.22
C ARG A 106 14.58 13.63 -44.31
N SER A 107 13.48 13.11 -44.85
CA SER A 107 12.32 12.72 -44.04
C SER A 107 12.48 11.31 -43.46
N GLY A 108 13.17 10.43 -44.22
CA GLY A 108 13.45 9.06 -43.76
C GLY A 108 14.37 9.06 -42.53
N ASP A 109 15.43 9.84 -42.55
CA ASP A 109 16.41 9.88 -41.46
C ASP A 109 15.82 10.21 -40.08
N PHE A 110 14.74 10.99 -40.04
CA PHE A 110 14.06 11.36 -38.77
C PHE A 110 12.87 10.49 -38.48
N VAL A 111 12.04 10.18 -39.47
CA VAL A 111 10.76 9.45 -39.27
C VAL A 111 11.00 7.97 -38.96
N ASP A 112 12.01 7.36 -39.62
CA ASP A 112 12.31 5.95 -39.43
C ASP A 112 12.65 5.59 -37.96
N PRO A 113 13.64 6.26 -37.32
CA PRO A 113 13.95 5.97 -35.93
C PRO A 113 12.81 6.39 -34.97
N ALA A 114 12.09 7.48 -35.26
CA ALA A 114 11.00 7.96 -34.41
C ALA A 114 9.82 6.96 -34.37
N LEU A 115 9.37 6.48 -35.53
CA LEU A 115 8.31 5.49 -35.62
C LEU A 115 8.73 4.14 -35.06
N LEU A 116 9.98 3.72 -35.24
CA LEU A 116 10.50 2.50 -34.65
C LEU A 116 10.44 2.55 -33.11
N VAL A 117 10.86 3.66 -32.50
CA VAL A 117 10.78 3.86 -31.03
C VAL A 117 9.33 3.83 -30.55
N VAL A 118 8.41 4.48 -31.27
CA VAL A 118 6.96 4.43 -30.94
C VAL A 118 6.43 3.00 -31.05
N GLY A 119 6.77 2.28 -32.12
CA GLY A 119 6.36 0.90 -32.32
C GLY A 119 6.85 -0.02 -31.20
N PHE A 120 8.13 0.07 -30.84
CA PHE A 120 8.70 -0.65 -29.70
C PHE A 120 7.99 -0.32 -28.38
N SER A 121 7.72 0.97 -28.14
CA SER A 121 7.01 1.42 -26.94
C SER A 121 5.58 0.87 -26.87
N LEU A 122 4.89 0.79 -28.01
CA LEU A 122 3.55 0.19 -28.11
C LEU A 122 3.59 -1.32 -27.87
N ILE A 123 4.59 -2.03 -28.42
CA ILE A 123 4.78 -3.47 -28.20
C ILE A 123 5.08 -3.74 -26.71
N ILE A 124 5.99 -2.99 -26.10
CA ILE A 124 6.30 -3.12 -24.66
C ILE A 124 5.06 -2.82 -23.82
N SER A 125 4.30 -1.79 -24.16
CA SER A 125 3.06 -1.44 -23.45
C SER A 125 1.99 -2.52 -23.59
N ALA A 126 1.83 -3.08 -24.78
CA ALA A 126 0.91 -4.20 -25.02
C ALA A 126 1.34 -5.46 -24.24
N LEU A 127 2.65 -5.78 -24.27
CA LEU A 127 3.20 -6.89 -23.51
C LEU A 127 3.02 -6.70 -22.01
N TYR A 128 3.26 -5.50 -21.49
CA TYR A 128 3.01 -5.15 -20.09
C TYR A 128 1.53 -5.34 -19.72
N LEU A 129 0.59 -4.87 -20.56
CA LEU A 129 -0.85 -5.03 -20.31
C LEU A 129 -1.28 -6.51 -20.32
N VAL A 130 -0.66 -7.31 -21.19
CA VAL A 130 -0.93 -8.76 -21.28
C VAL A 130 -0.35 -9.52 -20.09
N THR A 131 0.83 -9.13 -19.60
CA THR A 131 1.49 -9.79 -18.47
C THR A 131 1.08 -9.24 -17.12
N ARG A 132 0.28 -8.15 -17.11
CA ARG A 132 -0.18 -7.53 -15.87
C ARG A 132 -1.07 -8.50 -15.09
N PRO A 133 -0.74 -8.81 -13.83
CA PRO A 133 -1.57 -9.68 -12.98
C PRO A 133 -2.94 -9.03 -12.74
N VAL A 134 -3.94 -9.89 -12.52
CA VAL A 134 -5.31 -9.45 -12.19
C VAL A 134 -5.25 -8.55 -10.96
N VAL A 135 -5.64 -7.29 -11.11
CA VAL A 135 -5.81 -6.39 -9.98
C VAL A 135 -7.23 -6.58 -9.46
N ASP A 136 -7.35 -7.11 -8.25
CA ASP A 136 -8.63 -7.51 -7.64
C ASP A 136 -9.52 -6.31 -7.23
N ARG A 137 -9.22 -5.14 -7.75
CA ARG A 137 -9.99 -3.91 -7.52
C ARG A 137 -11.47 -4.07 -7.87
N ARG A 138 -11.78 -4.98 -8.82
CA ARG A 138 -13.14 -5.21 -9.32
C ARG A 138 -13.99 -6.13 -8.47
N LEU A 139 -13.39 -7.01 -7.68
CA LEU A 139 -14.16 -7.79 -6.69
C LEU A 139 -14.73 -6.89 -5.60
N SER A 140 -14.01 -5.80 -5.26
CA SER A 140 -14.49 -4.79 -4.30
C SER A 140 -15.56 -3.86 -4.89
N GLU A 141 -15.46 -3.52 -6.20
CA GLU A 141 -16.40 -2.60 -6.86
C GLU A 141 -17.67 -3.29 -7.39
N HIS A 142 -17.60 -4.59 -7.68
CA HIS A 142 -18.73 -5.39 -8.18
C HIS A 142 -19.35 -6.32 -7.14
N ALA A 143 -18.71 -6.48 -5.95
CA ALA A 143 -19.37 -7.15 -4.84
C ALA A 143 -20.62 -6.34 -4.47
N ASN A 144 -21.77 -7.00 -4.55
CA ASN A 144 -23.04 -6.44 -4.09
C ASN A 144 -22.84 -5.83 -2.71
N THR A 145 -23.33 -4.62 -2.47
CA THR A 145 -23.16 -3.87 -1.21
C THR A 145 -23.48 -4.75 0.01
N THR A 146 -24.38 -5.70 -0.15
CA THR A 146 -24.77 -6.68 0.85
C THR A 146 -23.66 -7.70 1.13
N GLU A 147 -22.98 -8.23 0.12
CA GLU A 147 -21.89 -9.21 0.29
C GLU A 147 -20.69 -8.57 0.98
N ARG A 148 -20.34 -7.33 0.61
CA ARG A 148 -19.28 -6.57 1.28
C ARG A 148 -19.61 -6.33 2.75
N ARG A 149 -20.86 -5.97 3.06
CA ARG A 149 -21.31 -5.78 4.44
C ARG A 149 -21.25 -7.07 5.25
N LEU A 150 -21.64 -8.20 4.67
CA LEU A 150 -21.56 -9.52 5.34
C LEU A 150 -20.11 -9.95 5.56
N ALA A 151 -19.21 -9.72 4.59
CA ALA A 151 -17.78 -9.98 4.73
C ALA A 151 -17.16 -9.13 5.85
N GLU A 152 -17.52 -7.84 5.92
CA GLU A 152 -17.07 -6.94 6.98
C GLU A 152 -17.57 -7.39 8.37
N LEU A 153 -18.84 -7.77 8.50
CA LEU A 153 -19.39 -8.28 9.77
C LEU A 153 -18.68 -9.56 10.22
N ARG A 154 -18.41 -10.49 9.27
CA ARG A 154 -17.64 -11.70 9.55
C ARG A 154 -16.20 -11.39 9.97
N ALA A 155 -15.53 -10.45 9.29
CA ALA A 155 -14.19 -10.03 9.65
C ALA A 155 -14.14 -9.44 11.07
N ARG A 156 -15.10 -8.58 11.42
CA ARG A 156 -15.23 -8.00 12.77
C ARG A 156 -15.43 -9.06 13.84
N ASP A 157 -16.27 -10.06 13.57
CA ASP A 157 -16.52 -11.16 14.51
C ASP A 157 -15.24 -12.00 14.75
N ILE A 158 -14.50 -12.33 13.67
CA ILE A 158 -13.23 -13.05 13.79
C ILE A 158 -12.19 -12.23 14.56
N VAL A 159 -12.03 -10.94 14.24
CA VAL A 159 -11.11 -10.03 14.95
C VAL A 159 -11.50 -9.95 16.44
N LYS A 160 -12.79 -9.85 16.75
CA LYS A 160 -13.29 -9.80 18.14
C LYS A 160 -12.95 -11.07 18.92
N ARG A 161 -13.11 -12.25 18.30
CA ARG A 161 -12.91 -13.54 18.98
C ARG A 161 -11.44 -13.97 19.04
N HIS A 162 -10.68 -13.68 18.00
CA HIS A 162 -9.33 -14.22 17.81
C HIS A 162 -8.22 -13.17 17.73
N GLY A 163 -8.55 -11.89 17.61
CA GLY A 163 -7.58 -10.80 17.52
C GLY A 163 -6.80 -10.61 18.81
N ARG A 164 -5.58 -11.15 18.86
CA ARG A 164 -4.66 -11.07 20.02
C ARG A 164 -3.49 -10.15 19.76
N GLY A 165 -3.19 -9.90 18.50
CA GLY A 165 -2.11 -9.01 18.10
C GLY A 165 -2.51 -7.53 18.24
N THR A 166 -1.54 -6.70 18.54
CA THR A 166 -1.71 -5.25 18.65
C THR A 166 -2.13 -4.61 17.31
N LEU A 167 -1.84 -5.27 16.19
CA LEU A 167 -2.18 -4.80 14.86
C LEU A 167 -3.49 -5.39 14.31
N ASP A 168 -4.11 -6.36 14.97
CA ASP A 168 -5.21 -7.15 14.43
C ASP A 168 -6.46 -6.32 14.10
N PHE A 169 -6.73 -5.26 14.86
CA PHE A 169 -7.88 -4.39 14.58
C PHE A 169 -7.71 -3.60 13.27
N PHE A 170 -6.48 -3.32 12.86
CA PHE A 170 -6.19 -2.65 11.59
C PHE A 170 -6.46 -3.51 10.36
N ALA A 171 -6.77 -4.81 10.54
CA ALA A 171 -7.32 -5.65 9.49
C ALA A 171 -8.65 -5.10 8.94
N LEU A 172 -9.40 -4.35 9.75
CA LEU A 172 -10.72 -3.80 9.43
C LEU A 172 -10.68 -2.47 8.67
N ARG A 173 -9.51 -2.02 8.23
CA ARG A 173 -9.33 -0.82 7.42
C ARG A 173 -10.04 -0.94 6.07
N ASP A 174 -10.62 0.16 5.57
CA ASP A 174 -11.53 0.17 4.40
C ASP A 174 -10.85 -0.20 3.07
N ASP A 175 -9.53 -0.01 2.94
CA ASP A 175 -8.76 -0.33 1.74
C ASP A 175 -8.31 -1.79 1.68
N LYS A 176 -8.62 -2.60 2.68
CA LYS A 176 -8.30 -4.02 2.73
C LYS A 176 -9.44 -4.90 2.24
N GLN A 177 -9.04 -5.99 1.63
CA GLN A 177 -9.90 -7.10 1.22
C GLN A 177 -9.74 -8.24 2.21
N PHE A 178 -10.73 -9.12 2.24
CA PHE A 178 -10.79 -10.23 3.17
C PHE A 178 -10.77 -11.56 2.44
N PHE A 179 -9.84 -12.42 2.83
CA PHE A 179 -9.86 -13.83 2.47
C PHE A 179 -10.21 -14.63 3.73
N PHE A 180 -11.22 -15.48 3.62
CA PHE A 180 -11.69 -16.30 4.73
C PHE A 180 -11.34 -17.76 4.51
N PHE A 181 -10.82 -18.40 5.54
CA PHE A 181 -10.58 -19.83 5.57
C PHE A 181 -11.04 -20.39 6.91
N ARG A 182 -12.09 -21.23 6.90
CA ARG A 182 -12.75 -21.69 8.14
C ARG A 182 -13.12 -20.49 9.04
N ASP A 183 -12.60 -20.47 10.28
CA ASP A 183 -12.78 -19.39 11.25
C ASP A 183 -11.58 -18.44 11.31
N SER A 184 -10.91 -18.29 10.18
CA SER A 184 -9.72 -17.45 10.05
C SER A 184 -9.89 -16.41 8.95
N LEU A 185 -9.18 -15.29 9.09
CA LEU A 185 -9.19 -14.12 8.23
C LEU A 185 -7.77 -13.77 7.80
N VAL A 186 -7.57 -13.49 6.51
CA VAL A 186 -6.41 -12.77 5.99
C VAL A 186 -6.88 -11.44 5.42
N ALA A 187 -6.42 -10.34 6.02
CA ALA A 187 -6.67 -8.99 5.50
C ALA A 187 -5.50 -8.58 4.60
N TYR A 188 -5.80 -8.22 3.36
CA TYR A 188 -4.78 -7.91 2.36
C TYR A 188 -5.22 -6.80 1.42
N ALA A 189 -4.25 -6.17 0.74
CA ALA A 189 -4.49 -5.27 -0.37
C ALA A 189 -3.48 -5.53 -1.49
N VAL A 190 -3.87 -5.29 -2.76
CA VAL A 190 -3.01 -5.59 -3.91
C VAL A 190 -2.51 -4.29 -4.54
N TYR A 191 -1.19 -4.11 -4.55
CA TYR A 191 -0.50 -2.97 -5.15
C TYR A 191 0.57 -3.47 -6.13
N GLY A 192 0.45 -3.11 -7.40
CA GLY A 192 1.45 -3.44 -8.41
C GLY A 192 1.72 -4.93 -8.60
N GLY A 193 0.75 -5.80 -8.31
CA GLY A 193 0.89 -7.26 -8.38
C GLY A 193 1.44 -7.90 -7.11
N ALA A 194 1.67 -7.12 -6.04
CA ALA A 194 2.01 -7.64 -4.72
C ALA A 194 0.76 -7.63 -3.82
N ALA A 195 0.40 -8.78 -3.25
CA ALA A 195 -0.60 -8.92 -2.21
C ALA A 195 0.06 -8.66 -0.86
N LEU A 196 -0.18 -7.49 -0.30
CA LEU A 196 0.33 -7.07 1.00
C LEU A 196 -0.63 -7.52 2.10
N ILE A 197 -0.17 -8.40 2.98
CA ILE A 197 -0.89 -8.83 4.17
C ILE A 197 -0.46 -7.94 5.34
N SER A 198 -1.41 -7.41 6.09
CA SER A 198 -1.20 -6.76 7.39
C SER A 198 -2.56 -6.64 8.10
N PRO A 199 -2.66 -7.09 9.35
CA PRO A 199 -1.67 -7.85 10.13
C PRO A 199 -1.49 -9.30 9.64
N ASP A 200 -0.74 -10.11 10.43
CA ASP A 200 -0.71 -11.57 10.23
C ASP A 200 -2.12 -12.15 10.21
N PRO A 201 -2.35 -13.33 9.61
CA PRO A 201 -3.67 -13.95 9.57
C PRO A 201 -4.27 -14.12 10.96
N ILE A 202 -5.55 -13.79 11.14
CA ILE A 202 -6.27 -13.80 12.41
C ILE A 202 -7.18 -15.02 12.46
N GLY A 203 -7.10 -15.80 13.52
CA GLY A 203 -7.93 -17.00 13.72
C GLY A 203 -7.39 -17.94 14.78
N PRO A 204 -7.97 -19.16 14.90
CA PRO A 204 -7.48 -20.18 15.81
C PRO A 204 -6.01 -20.55 15.54
N VAL A 205 -5.22 -20.74 16.60
CA VAL A 205 -3.78 -21.06 16.48
C VAL A 205 -3.54 -22.35 15.69
N VAL A 206 -4.44 -23.32 15.80
CA VAL A 206 -4.36 -24.60 15.10
C VAL A 206 -4.50 -24.47 13.58
N ASP A 207 -5.15 -23.41 13.10
CA ASP A 207 -5.37 -23.16 11.67
C ASP A 207 -4.28 -22.30 11.03
N ARG A 208 -3.28 -21.80 11.77
CA ARG A 208 -2.27 -20.84 11.27
C ARG A 208 -1.60 -21.27 9.98
N SER A 209 -1.03 -22.48 9.93
CA SER A 209 -0.38 -22.97 8.71
C SER A 209 -1.38 -23.20 7.58
N ALA A 210 -2.57 -23.71 7.89
CA ALA A 210 -3.58 -24.01 6.89
C ALA A 210 -4.17 -22.75 6.24
N VAL A 211 -4.46 -21.70 7.01
CA VAL A 211 -4.99 -20.43 6.48
C VAL A 211 -3.94 -19.72 5.62
N PHE A 212 -2.67 -19.74 6.05
CA PHE A 212 -1.62 -19.11 5.27
C PHE A 212 -1.38 -19.84 3.94
N ASN A 213 -1.29 -21.18 3.96
CA ASN A 213 -1.12 -21.97 2.74
C ASN A 213 -2.30 -21.80 1.77
N ALA A 214 -3.54 -21.75 2.29
CA ALA A 214 -4.72 -21.51 1.47
C ALA A 214 -4.68 -20.12 0.81
N PHE A 215 -4.28 -19.09 1.55
CA PHE A 215 -4.11 -17.74 0.99
C PHE A 215 -2.95 -17.68 0.00
N HIS A 216 -1.83 -18.30 0.30
CA HIS A 216 -0.66 -18.33 -0.60
C HIS A 216 -1.03 -18.94 -1.95
N HIS A 217 -1.73 -20.07 -1.94
CA HIS A 217 -2.25 -20.72 -3.16
C HIS A 217 -3.26 -19.84 -3.92
N PHE A 218 -4.13 -19.15 -3.18
CA PHE A 218 -5.07 -18.17 -3.74
C PHE A 218 -4.33 -17.02 -4.43
N ALA A 219 -3.27 -16.49 -3.83
CA ALA A 219 -2.47 -15.41 -4.40
C ALA A 219 -1.67 -15.89 -5.62
N GLU A 220 -1.05 -17.07 -5.55
CA GLU A 220 -0.33 -17.70 -6.67
C GLU A 220 -1.23 -17.90 -7.88
N SER A 221 -2.46 -18.38 -7.69
CA SER A 221 -3.43 -18.57 -8.78
C SER A 221 -3.78 -17.26 -9.51
N ARG A 222 -3.54 -16.11 -8.87
CA ARG A 222 -3.74 -14.76 -9.42
C ARG A 222 -2.46 -14.10 -9.92
N GLY A 223 -1.32 -14.76 -9.77
CA GLY A 223 0.00 -14.24 -10.12
C GLY A 223 0.46 -13.09 -9.20
N TRP A 224 -0.01 -13.07 -7.96
CA TRP A 224 0.42 -12.08 -6.99
C TRP A 224 1.63 -12.54 -6.20
N THR A 225 2.55 -11.62 -5.98
CA THR A 225 3.65 -11.81 -5.04
C THR A 225 3.14 -11.55 -3.63
N VAL A 226 3.25 -12.54 -2.74
CA VAL A 226 2.80 -12.38 -1.34
C VAL A 226 3.88 -11.69 -0.52
N ALA A 227 3.50 -10.67 0.26
CA ALA A 227 4.37 -10.06 1.26
C ALA A 227 3.58 -9.74 2.53
N ILE A 228 4.21 -9.94 3.71
CA ILE A 228 3.61 -9.65 5.01
C ILE A 228 4.34 -8.46 5.63
N VAL A 229 3.59 -7.41 5.96
CA VAL A 229 4.12 -6.16 6.52
C VAL A 229 3.88 -6.16 8.03
N ALA A 230 4.93 -5.92 8.80
CA ALA A 230 4.93 -5.92 10.25
C ALA A 230 4.57 -7.29 10.89
N ALA A 231 5.03 -8.38 10.28
CA ALA A 231 4.84 -9.74 10.78
C ALA A 231 5.37 -9.92 12.20
N ASP A 232 4.63 -10.67 13.01
CA ASP A 232 5.06 -11.08 14.35
C ASP A 232 6.05 -12.24 14.29
N SER A 233 7.00 -12.28 15.22
CA SER A 233 8.01 -13.34 15.29
C SER A 233 7.45 -14.75 15.40
N SER A 234 6.28 -14.92 16.01
CA SER A 234 5.60 -16.22 16.17
C SER A 234 5.10 -16.83 14.84
N TRP A 235 4.97 -16.01 13.79
CA TRP A 235 4.56 -16.44 12.46
C TRP A 235 5.73 -16.82 11.54
N LEU A 236 6.95 -16.39 11.85
CA LEU A 236 8.13 -16.62 11.00
C LEU A 236 8.40 -18.08 10.66
N PRO A 237 8.22 -19.04 11.58
CA PRO A 237 8.40 -20.45 11.24
C PRO A 237 7.45 -20.92 10.12
N ILE A 238 6.20 -20.46 10.12
CA ILE A 238 5.19 -20.79 9.11
C ILE A 238 5.58 -20.19 7.76
N TYR A 239 5.97 -18.92 7.73
CA TYR A 239 6.39 -18.24 6.51
C TYR A 239 7.65 -18.86 5.90
N ARG A 240 8.64 -19.20 6.73
CA ARG A 240 9.87 -19.89 6.28
C ARG A 240 9.57 -21.28 5.72
N ALA A 241 8.64 -22.03 6.33
CA ALA A 241 8.21 -23.33 5.83
C ALA A 241 7.54 -23.25 4.45
N SER A 242 6.95 -22.08 4.12
CA SER A 242 6.38 -21.77 2.80
C SER A 242 7.41 -21.16 1.82
N GLY A 243 8.70 -21.18 2.13
CA GLY A 243 9.76 -20.67 1.25
C GLY A 243 9.95 -19.16 1.27
N LEU A 244 9.34 -18.44 2.21
CA LEU A 244 9.48 -16.99 2.30
C LEU A 244 10.66 -16.58 3.17
N HIS A 245 11.27 -15.45 2.82
CA HIS A 245 12.35 -14.81 3.58
C HIS A 245 11.78 -13.73 4.49
N SER A 246 12.47 -13.48 5.60
CA SER A 246 12.07 -12.43 6.54
C SER A 246 13.25 -11.51 6.84
N ILE A 247 12.98 -10.20 6.85
CA ILE A 247 13.93 -9.19 7.32
C ILE A 247 13.30 -8.43 8.47
N TYR A 248 14.11 -8.10 9.46
CA TYR A 248 13.70 -7.24 10.55
C TYR A 248 13.51 -5.80 10.03
N ILE A 249 12.38 -5.16 10.38
CA ILE A 249 12.06 -3.79 9.92
C ILE A 249 11.89 -2.78 11.05
N GLY A 250 11.87 -3.22 12.31
CA GLY A 250 11.75 -2.30 13.44
C GLY A 250 11.17 -2.97 14.68
N ASP A 251 11.05 -2.18 15.73
CA ASP A 251 10.49 -2.63 17.01
C ASP A 251 9.20 -1.87 17.33
N GLU A 252 8.22 -2.59 17.81
CA GLU A 252 6.98 -2.03 18.36
C GLU A 252 7.16 -1.73 19.85
N ALA A 253 6.74 -0.56 20.27
CA ALA A 253 6.85 -0.10 21.65
C ALA A 253 5.61 -0.51 22.45
N ILE A 254 5.74 -1.43 23.39
CA ILE A 254 4.66 -1.92 24.25
C ILE A 254 4.85 -1.42 25.69
N VAL A 255 3.90 -0.65 26.16
CA VAL A 255 3.84 -0.18 27.55
C VAL A 255 2.97 -1.13 28.36
N ASP A 256 3.50 -1.67 29.44
CA ASP A 256 2.73 -2.41 30.43
C ASP A 256 1.96 -1.43 31.29
N CYS A 257 0.63 -1.43 31.20
CA CYS A 257 -0.22 -0.48 31.90
C CYS A 257 -0.22 -0.67 33.43
N ALA A 258 -0.07 -1.93 33.88
CA ALA A 258 -0.11 -2.25 35.31
C ALA A 258 1.13 -1.75 36.05
N THR A 259 2.31 -1.87 35.44
CA THR A 259 3.60 -1.50 36.04
C THR A 259 4.07 -0.09 35.67
N PHE A 260 3.43 0.57 34.69
CA PHE A 260 3.79 1.93 34.31
C PHE A 260 3.64 2.92 35.48
N SER A 261 4.70 3.67 35.78
CA SER A 261 4.74 4.68 36.82
C SER A 261 5.50 5.91 36.34
N LEU A 262 5.06 7.08 36.78
CA LEU A 262 5.77 8.33 36.54
C LEU A 262 6.89 8.59 37.57
N GLU A 263 7.22 7.65 38.44
CA GLU A 263 8.26 7.74 39.42
C GLU A 263 9.65 7.50 38.83
N GLY A 264 10.68 7.96 39.55
CA GLY A 264 12.08 7.79 39.16
C GLY A 264 12.62 8.86 38.20
N GLY A 265 13.93 8.78 37.97
CA GLY A 265 14.69 9.80 37.21
C GLY A 265 14.35 9.78 35.71
N LYS A 266 14.20 8.61 35.12
CA LYS A 266 13.85 8.45 33.68
C LYS A 266 12.52 9.12 33.34
N MET A 267 11.54 9.07 34.25
CA MET A 267 10.19 9.61 34.06
C MET A 267 10.05 11.10 34.40
N LYS A 268 11.15 11.78 34.76
CA LYS A 268 11.14 13.20 35.15
C LYS A 268 10.51 14.10 34.08
N GLY A 269 10.82 13.86 32.80
CA GLY A 269 10.29 14.65 31.69
C GLY A 269 8.77 14.52 31.53
N LEU A 270 8.26 13.29 31.57
CA LEU A 270 6.81 12.99 31.48
C LEU A 270 6.07 13.58 32.69
N ARG A 271 6.59 13.36 33.90
CA ARG A 271 6.03 13.92 35.14
C ARG A 271 5.95 15.44 35.09
N GLN A 272 7.01 16.11 34.59
CA GLN A 272 7.03 17.55 34.45
C GLN A 272 6.02 18.04 33.40
N ALA A 273 5.86 17.33 32.29
CA ALA A 273 4.85 17.62 31.28
C ALA A 273 3.45 17.54 31.90
N CYS A 274 3.10 16.43 32.54
CA CYS A 274 1.81 16.24 33.19
C CYS A 274 1.53 17.34 34.24
N THR A 275 2.47 17.58 35.14
CA THR A 275 2.32 18.62 36.19
C THR A 275 2.14 20.03 35.59
N ARG A 276 2.86 20.34 34.51
CA ARG A 276 2.76 21.62 33.80
C ARG A 276 1.38 21.82 33.20
N LEU A 277 0.90 20.83 32.40
CA LEU A 277 -0.40 20.92 31.74
C LEU A 277 -1.52 21.05 32.77
N THR A 278 -1.53 20.20 33.81
CA THR A 278 -2.50 20.29 34.90
C THR A 278 -2.51 21.68 35.58
N ARG A 279 -1.33 22.24 35.89
CA ARG A 279 -1.21 23.60 36.50
C ARG A 279 -1.77 24.71 35.57
N HIS A 280 -1.67 24.54 34.27
CA HIS A 280 -2.22 25.47 33.29
C HIS A 280 -3.72 25.21 33.00
N GLY A 281 -4.40 24.35 33.76
CA GLY A 281 -5.83 24.11 33.63
C GLY A 281 -6.23 23.21 32.47
N TYR A 282 -5.29 22.45 31.87
CA TYR A 282 -5.63 21.44 30.86
C TYR A 282 -6.29 20.23 31.50
N THR A 283 -7.31 19.71 30.84
CA THR A 283 -8.08 18.52 31.27
C THR A 283 -8.03 17.42 30.22
N VAL A 284 -8.32 16.19 30.63
CA VAL A 284 -8.39 15.03 29.74
C VAL A 284 -9.74 14.35 29.87
N GLU A 285 -10.33 14.06 28.74
CA GLU A 285 -11.60 13.35 28.59
C GLU A 285 -11.37 12.04 27.81
N PHE A 286 -12.09 10.97 28.20
CA PHE A 286 -12.03 9.66 27.58
C PHE A 286 -13.41 9.27 27.09
N VAL A 287 -13.56 9.04 25.78
CA VAL A 287 -14.85 8.75 25.14
C VAL A 287 -14.73 7.60 24.15
N ASP A 288 -15.82 6.90 23.91
CA ASP A 288 -15.94 6.00 22.76
C ASP A 288 -16.34 6.85 21.54
N PRO A 289 -15.49 6.91 20.48
CA PRO A 289 -15.78 7.76 19.32
C PRO A 289 -17.05 7.32 18.55
N ALA A 290 -17.52 6.07 18.71
CA ALA A 290 -18.76 5.61 18.09
C ALA A 290 -20.02 6.21 18.73
N THR A 291 -19.93 6.71 19.98
CA THR A 291 -21.04 7.22 20.79
C THR A 291 -20.90 8.71 21.18
N ILE A 292 -19.89 9.39 20.65
CA ILE A 292 -19.58 10.78 20.96
C ILE A 292 -20.73 11.72 20.54
N ASP A 293 -20.94 12.79 21.30
CA ASP A 293 -21.92 13.82 20.96
C ASP A 293 -21.52 14.56 19.65
N PRO A 294 -22.47 14.78 18.74
CA PRO A 294 -22.19 15.47 17.48
C PRO A 294 -21.57 16.87 17.64
N THR A 295 -21.88 17.59 18.73
CA THR A 295 -21.32 18.92 19.00
C THR A 295 -19.82 18.85 19.28
N GLN A 296 -19.37 17.82 19.97
CA GLN A 296 -17.95 17.57 20.23
C GLN A 296 -17.20 17.10 18.98
N VAL A 297 -17.89 16.42 18.05
CA VAL A 297 -17.31 15.99 16.77
C VAL A 297 -16.86 17.19 15.95
N ALA A 298 -17.66 18.26 15.88
CA ALA A 298 -17.34 19.46 15.11
C ALA A 298 -16.00 20.08 15.54
N ASP A 299 -15.77 20.20 16.85
CA ASP A 299 -14.55 20.78 17.41
C ASP A 299 -13.31 19.91 17.08
N ILE A 300 -13.47 18.56 17.17
CA ILE A 300 -12.38 17.63 16.92
C ILE A 300 -12.06 17.56 15.41
N VAL A 301 -13.07 17.56 14.55
CA VAL A 301 -12.90 17.60 13.10
C VAL A 301 -12.20 18.91 12.68
N GLY A 302 -12.55 20.03 13.29
CA GLY A 302 -11.87 21.29 13.09
C GLY A 302 -10.37 21.21 13.39
N LEU A 303 -9.98 20.59 14.53
CA LEU A 303 -8.59 20.34 14.88
C LEU A 303 -7.89 19.47 13.82
N ILE A 304 -8.51 18.38 13.37
CA ILE A 304 -7.94 17.46 12.39
C ILE A 304 -7.83 18.11 11.01
N ALA A 305 -8.83 18.87 10.59
CA ALA A 305 -8.84 19.57 9.30
C ALA A 305 -7.74 20.64 9.20
N MET A 306 -7.47 21.38 10.28
CA MET A 306 -6.35 22.34 10.32
C MET A 306 -5.00 21.69 10.00
N LEU A 307 -4.82 20.42 10.36
CA LEU A 307 -3.59 19.65 10.18
C LEU A 307 -3.50 18.99 8.78
N ARG A 308 -4.60 18.96 8.02
CA ARG A 308 -4.70 18.32 6.70
C ARG A 308 -3.98 19.05 5.57
N ARG A 309 -3.38 20.20 5.78
CA ARG A 309 -2.70 20.98 4.74
C ARG A 309 -1.45 20.28 4.24
N GLY A 310 -1.63 19.27 3.36
CA GLY A 310 -0.59 18.78 2.46
C GLY A 310 0.10 17.47 2.82
N GLU A 311 -0.20 16.79 3.91
CA GLU A 311 0.39 15.48 4.23
C GLU A 311 -0.64 14.37 4.04
N GLY A 312 -0.34 13.40 3.15
CA GLY A 312 -1.07 12.14 3.05
C GLY A 312 -0.92 11.35 4.37
N GLU A 313 -2.01 10.82 4.91
CA GLU A 313 -1.96 9.99 6.11
C GLU A 313 -1.26 8.67 5.82
N ARG A 314 -0.16 8.42 6.52
CA ARG A 314 0.65 7.20 6.48
C ARG A 314 -0.01 6.14 7.35
N GLY A 315 -0.07 4.89 6.91
CA GLY A 315 -0.47 3.86 7.86
C GLY A 315 -1.28 2.68 7.35
N PHE A 316 -0.90 2.04 6.26
CA PHE A 316 -1.53 0.78 5.82
C PHE A 316 -1.55 -0.28 6.92
N SER A 317 -0.46 -0.38 7.70
CA SER A 317 -0.29 -1.43 8.72
C SER A 317 -0.79 -1.02 10.11
N MET A 318 -0.85 0.28 10.42
CA MET A 318 -0.94 0.78 11.79
C MET A 318 -1.95 1.91 11.99
N MET A 319 -2.76 2.22 11.00
CA MET A 319 -3.82 3.23 11.13
C MET A 319 -5.12 2.69 10.55
N LEU A 320 -6.22 2.94 11.25
CA LEU A 320 -7.55 2.57 10.79
C LEU A 320 -8.01 3.46 9.63
N GLY A 321 -7.55 4.71 9.62
CA GLY A 321 -7.84 5.69 8.58
C GLY A 321 -9.26 6.28 8.64
N ARG A 322 -9.98 6.10 9.75
CA ARG A 322 -11.32 6.66 9.97
C ARG A 322 -11.57 7.01 11.42
N LEU A 323 -12.48 7.95 11.66
CA LEU A 323 -12.92 8.41 12.96
C LEU A 323 -14.45 8.38 13.05
N PHE A 324 -14.96 8.23 14.26
CA PHE A 324 -16.39 8.34 14.61
C PHE A 324 -17.32 7.37 13.87
N HIS A 325 -16.79 6.29 13.31
CA HIS A 325 -17.62 5.33 12.59
C HIS A 325 -18.40 4.47 13.58
N GLN A 326 -19.73 4.46 13.50
CA GLN A 326 -20.62 3.77 14.47
C GLN A 326 -20.37 2.26 14.60
N LYS A 327 -19.78 1.62 13.56
CA LYS A 327 -19.40 0.20 13.59
C LYS A 327 -18.15 -0.07 14.43
N ASP A 328 -17.34 0.95 14.73
CA ASP A 328 -16.07 0.83 15.46
C ASP A 328 -16.28 1.07 16.95
N GLN A 329 -17.14 0.25 17.57
CA GLN A 329 -17.41 0.29 19.00
C GLN A 329 -16.23 -0.24 19.82
N GLY A 330 -16.04 0.32 21.01
CA GLY A 330 -14.99 -0.09 21.94
C GLY A 330 -13.62 0.54 21.65
N LEU A 331 -13.51 1.47 20.69
CA LEU A 331 -12.36 2.33 20.56
C LEU A 331 -12.28 3.29 21.74
N LEU A 332 -11.08 3.78 22.02
CA LEU A 332 -10.86 4.80 23.03
C LEU A 332 -10.35 6.08 22.35
N LEU A 333 -11.05 7.17 22.52
CA LEU A 333 -10.61 8.51 22.12
C LEU A 333 -10.25 9.30 23.36
N THR A 334 -8.99 9.73 23.44
CA THR A 334 -8.49 10.64 24.47
C THR A 334 -8.48 12.05 23.90
N ILE A 335 -9.16 12.99 24.57
CA ILE A 335 -9.24 14.38 24.18
C ILE A 335 -8.60 15.21 25.27
N VAL A 336 -7.56 15.98 24.94
CA VAL A 336 -6.98 16.99 25.81
C VAL A 336 -7.64 18.33 25.51
N ARG A 337 -8.22 18.98 26.54
CA ARG A 337 -8.84 20.30 26.39
C ARG A 337 -7.98 21.36 27.04
N ASP A 338 -7.91 22.53 26.42
CA ASP A 338 -7.30 23.72 26.97
C ASP A 338 -8.15 24.33 28.09
N PRO A 339 -7.67 25.35 28.82
CA PRO A 339 -8.43 26.02 29.88
C PRO A 339 -9.75 26.65 29.41
N ASN A 340 -9.93 26.88 28.10
CA ASN A 340 -11.16 27.40 27.49
C ASN A 340 -12.11 26.30 27.04
N GLY A 341 -11.78 25.03 27.31
CA GLY A 341 -12.58 23.87 26.91
C GLY A 341 -12.39 23.43 25.45
N ARG A 342 -11.47 24.03 24.67
CA ARG A 342 -11.21 23.67 23.26
C ARG A 342 -10.31 22.46 23.16
N PRO A 343 -10.51 21.55 22.18
CA PRO A 343 -9.61 20.44 21.96
C PRO A 343 -8.21 20.93 21.55
N ALA A 344 -7.19 20.59 22.37
CA ALA A 344 -5.80 20.91 22.10
C ALA A 344 -5.00 19.72 21.57
N ALA A 345 -5.40 18.49 21.93
CA ALA A 345 -4.87 17.25 21.34
C ALA A 345 -5.90 16.13 21.39
N VAL A 346 -5.79 15.21 20.44
CA VAL A 346 -6.59 13.99 20.39
C VAL A 346 -5.72 12.79 20.07
N CYS A 347 -5.99 11.66 20.75
CA CYS A 347 -5.37 10.36 20.47
C CYS A 347 -6.47 9.29 20.39
N GLN A 348 -6.51 8.53 19.27
CA GLN A 348 -7.40 7.39 19.11
C GLN A 348 -6.64 6.10 19.31
N PHE A 349 -7.29 5.14 19.99
CA PHE A 349 -6.72 3.83 20.27
C PHE A 349 -7.74 2.75 19.86
N VAL A 350 -7.22 1.70 19.22
CA VAL A 350 -8.02 0.53 18.82
C VAL A 350 -7.81 -0.62 19.80
N PRO A 351 -8.87 -1.40 20.11
CA PRO A 351 -8.77 -2.50 21.07
C PRO A 351 -8.17 -3.76 20.42
N SER A 352 -7.46 -4.54 21.23
CA SER A 352 -7.13 -5.94 20.97
C SER A 352 -7.83 -6.78 22.03
N LEU A 353 -9.10 -7.11 21.76
CA LEU A 353 -10.03 -7.61 22.77
C LEU A 353 -9.60 -8.95 23.38
N ALA A 354 -9.05 -9.86 22.57
CA ALA A 354 -8.62 -11.17 23.05
C ALA A 354 -7.32 -11.14 23.88
N SER A 355 -6.59 -10.03 23.91
CA SER A 355 -5.38 -9.82 24.72
C SER A 355 -5.55 -8.71 25.78
N ASN A 356 -6.75 -8.13 25.89
CA ASN A 356 -7.04 -7.04 26.81
C ASN A 356 -6.00 -5.90 26.69
N SER A 357 -5.78 -5.44 25.48
CA SER A 357 -4.80 -4.39 25.17
C SER A 357 -5.38 -3.37 24.20
N TYR A 358 -4.69 -2.24 24.07
CA TYR A 358 -4.99 -1.19 23.09
C TYR A 358 -3.76 -0.85 22.26
N SER A 359 -4.00 -0.32 21.07
CA SER A 359 -2.93 0.17 20.18
C SER A 359 -3.25 1.58 19.72
N LEU A 360 -2.23 2.43 19.72
CA LEU A 360 -2.34 3.79 19.21
C LEU A 360 -2.68 3.74 17.71
N ASP A 361 -3.72 4.45 17.31
CA ASP A 361 -4.16 4.58 15.93
C ASP A 361 -3.80 5.97 15.37
N LEU A 362 -4.32 6.99 16.00
CA LEU A 362 -4.16 8.38 15.58
C LEU A 362 -3.69 9.24 16.75
N MET A 363 -2.79 10.17 16.44
CA MET A 363 -2.30 11.16 17.39
C MET A 363 -2.20 12.52 16.69
N ARG A 364 -2.95 13.51 17.17
CA ARG A 364 -2.98 14.87 16.62
C ARG A 364 -2.95 15.90 17.74
N ARG A 365 -2.29 17.03 17.50
CA ARG A 365 -2.29 18.17 18.42
C ARG A 365 -2.55 19.47 17.66
N ASP A 366 -3.14 20.44 18.32
CA ASP A 366 -3.25 21.79 17.80
C ASP A 366 -1.83 22.40 17.58
N PRO A 367 -1.58 22.99 16.40
CA PRO A 367 -0.32 23.68 16.10
C PRO A 367 -0.17 25.03 16.83
N GLY A 368 -1.23 25.54 17.49
CA GLY A 368 -1.21 26.77 18.25
C GLY A 368 -0.24 26.78 19.42
N GLU A 369 -0.20 27.91 20.15
CA GLU A 369 0.67 28.08 21.31
C GLU A 369 0.12 27.32 22.52
N HIS A 370 0.75 26.22 22.85
CA HIS A 370 0.45 25.40 24.01
C HIS A 370 1.73 25.09 24.82
N PRO A 371 1.60 24.81 26.10
CA PRO A 371 2.74 24.34 26.91
C PRO A 371 3.25 23.01 26.31
N ASN A 372 4.59 22.85 26.32
CA ASN A 372 5.23 21.62 25.83
C ASN A 372 4.74 20.38 26.58
N GLY A 373 4.51 19.27 25.83
CA GLY A 373 4.16 17.97 26.39
C GLY A 373 2.68 17.62 26.31
N LEU A 374 1.87 18.26 25.41
CA LEU A 374 0.46 17.92 25.20
C LEU A 374 0.23 16.44 24.94
N ILE A 375 1.00 15.86 24.01
CA ILE A 375 0.87 14.44 23.67
C ILE A 375 1.39 13.56 24.82
N ASP A 376 2.47 13.97 25.49
CA ASP A 376 2.97 13.24 26.67
C ASP A 376 1.89 13.21 27.78
N PHE A 377 1.17 14.32 27.98
CA PHE A 377 0.06 14.40 28.92
C PHE A 377 -1.12 13.49 28.51
N ALA A 378 -1.51 13.52 27.22
CA ALA A 378 -2.55 12.63 26.69
C ALA A 378 -2.21 11.16 26.92
N LEU A 379 -1.00 10.72 26.53
CA LEU A 379 -0.60 9.33 26.63
C LEU A 379 -0.45 8.86 28.08
N CYS A 380 0.17 9.68 28.97
CA CYS A 380 0.27 9.33 30.38
C CYS A 380 -1.11 9.20 31.06
N SER A 381 -2.04 10.10 30.73
CA SER A 381 -3.40 10.04 31.22
C SER A 381 -4.17 8.83 30.67
N THR A 382 -3.94 8.48 29.40
CA THR A 382 -4.52 7.28 28.76
C THR A 382 -4.01 6.01 29.46
N ILE A 383 -2.70 5.90 29.72
CA ILE A 383 -2.13 4.72 30.40
C ILE A 383 -2.71 4.59 31.82
N ALA A 384 -2.86 5.69 32.55
CA ALA A 384 -3.47 5.70 33.87
C ALA A 384 -4.94 5.22 33.80
N HIS A 385 -5.72 5.74 32.86
CA HIS A 385 -7.12 5.35 32.63
C HIS A 385 -7.25 3.86 32.27
N LEU A 386 -6.38 3.36 31.36
CA LEU A 386 -6.37 1.96 30.96
C LEU A 386 -5.98 1.05 32.13
N ARG A 387 -5.03 1.46 32.96
CA ARG A 387 -4.66 0.73 34.19
C ARG A 387 -5.84 0.60 35.15
N GLU A 388 -6.59 1.66 35.38
CA GLU A 388 -7.79 1.65 36.23
C GLU A 388 -8.87 0.69 35.72
N ARG A 389 -8.93 0.49 34.41
CA ARG A 389 -9.84 -0.46 33.75
C ARG A 389 -9.28 -1.89 33.69
N GLY A 390 -8.10 -2.13 34.22
CA GLY A 390 -7.45 -3.44 34.21
C GLY A 390 -6.89 -3.85 32.85
N THR A 391 -6.67 -2.91 31.94
CA THR A 391 -6.05 -3.18 30.64
C THR A 391 -4.57 -3.57 30.86
N ALA A 392 -4.13 -4.62 30.17
CA ALA A 392 -2.79 -5.15 30.34
C ALA A 392 -1.72 -4.28 29.66
N GLN A 393 -1.92 -3.92 28.42
CA GLN A 393 -0.87 -3.30 27.59
C GLN A 393 -1.42 -2.20 26.68
N LEU A 394 -0.56 -1.25 26.36
CA LEU A 394 -0.77 -0.23 25.33
C LEU A 394 0.40 -0.27 24.33
N SER A 395 0.11 -0.55 23.06
CA SER A 395 1.07 -0.35 21.98
C SER A 395 1.10 1.11 21.55
N LEU A 396 2.30 1.69 21.49
CA LEU A 396 2.55 3.01 20.91
C LEU A 396 2.92 2.96 19.44
N ASN A 397 2.67 1.81 18.80
CA ASN A 397 3.05 1.49 17.43
C ASN A 397 4.57 1.31 17.23
N PHE A 398 4.98 1.01 15.99
CA PHE A 398 6.38 0.72 15.73
C PHE A 398 7.07 1.79 14.87
N ALA A 399 8.35 1.98 15.13
CA ALA A 399 9.23 2.78 14.30
C ALA A 399 9.81 1.88 13.20
N ALA A 400 9.21 1.91 12.00
CA ALA A 400 9.66 1.10 10.87
C ALA A 400 11.07 1.48 10.40
N PHE A 401 11.85 0.50 9.97
CA PHE A 401 13.13 0.61 9.26
C PHE A 401 14.36 1.14 10.05
N ARG A 402 14.32 1.30 11.37
CA ARG A 402 15.44 1.86 12.13
C ARG A 402 16.70 1.01 12.11
N SER A 403 16.60 -0.26 12.49
CA SER A 403 17.79 -1.11 12.68
C SER A 403 18.40 -1.62 11.38
N ILE A 404 17.66 -1.45 10.26
CA ILE A 404 18.21 -1.67 8.94
C ILE A 404 19.33 -0.68 8.64
N LEU A 405 19.28 0.51 9.26
CA LEU A 405 20.32 1.53 9.14
C LEU A 405 21.55 1.22 9.98
N ASP A 406 21.35 0.67 11.17
CA ASP A 406 22.44 0.40 12.12
C ASP A 406 23.18 -0.93 11.82
N GLY A 407 22.66 -1.79 10.94
CA GLY A 407 23.31 -3.04 10.52
C GLY A 407 23.43 -4.11 11.62
N GLU A 408 22.80 -3.89 12.78
CA GLU A 408 23.11 -4.67 13.99
C GLU A 408 22.17 -5.88 14.26
N ARG A 409 21.02 -5.99 13.60
CA ARG A 409 20.07 -7.09 13.84
C ARG A 409 19.41 -7.62 12.58
N GLY A 410 20.12 -8.39 11.79
CA GLY A 410 19.55 -9.16 10.68
C GLY A 410 20.10 -10.58 10.69
N GLU A 411 19.26 -11.57 10.96
CA GLU A 411 19.58 -12.95 10.58
C GLU A 411 19.45 -13.06 9.05
N GLY A 412 20.54 -12.82 8.35
CA GLY A 412 20.61 -12.99 6.90
C GLY A 412 21.57 -11.98 6.25
N THR A 413 22.35 -12.46 5.29
CA THR A 413 23.18 -11.60 4.44
C THR A 413 22.28 -10.86 3.48
N PHE A 414 22.10 -9.56 3.68
CA PHE A 414 21.44 -8.69 2.71
C PHE A 414 22.16 -8.75 1.36
N THR A 415 21.39 -8.95 0.29
CA THR A 415 21.92 -8.77 -1.06
C THR A 415 22.30 -7.30 -1.27
N ARG A 416 23.17 -7.02 -2.24
CA ARG A 416 23.59 -5.66 -2.55
C ARG A 416 22.39 -4.76 -2.94
N ILE A 417 21.36 -5.36 -3.55
CA ILE A 417 20.13 -4.68 -3.99
C ILE A 417 19.25 -4.28 -2.78
N GLU A 418 19.05 -5.20 -1.84
CA GLU A 418 18.30 -4.95 -0.60
C GLU A 418 18.91 -3.81 0.20
N ARG A 419 20.23 -3.85 0.42
CA ARG A 419 20.98 -2.83 1.15
C ARG A 419 20.92 -1.45 0.47
N TRP A 420 21.02 -1.41 -0.87
CA TRP A 420 20.90 -0.16 -1.63
C TRP A 420 19.50 0.44 -1.50
N THR A 421 18.45 -0.38 -1.63
CA THR A 421 17.04 0.05 -1.53
C THR A 421 16.74 0.63 -0.16
N LEU A 422 17.19 -0.05 0.90
CA LEU A 422 16.99 0.36 2.28
C LEU A 422 17.70 1.68 2.62
N LYS A 423 18.94 1.86 2.15
CA LYS A 423 19.66 3.13 2.29
C LYS A 423 18.93 4.31 1.62
N ARG A 424 18.25 4.07 0.50
CA ARG A 424 17.49 5.10 -0.20
C ARG A 424 16.23 5.50 0.57
N LEU A 425 15.59 4.53 1.24
CA LEU A 425 14.38 4.74 2.04
C LEU A 425 14.64 5.47 3.36
N SER A 426 15.78 5.27 3.98
CA SER A 426 16.13 5.87 5.27
C SER A 426 16.17 7.40 5.29
N GLY A 427 16.48 8.01 4.14
CA GLY A 427 16.47 9.49 4.01
C GLY A 427 15.07 10.13 3.93
N ILE A 428 14.01 9.32 3.83
CA ILE A 428 12.63 9.79 3.62
C ILE A 428 11.79 9.75 4.90
N LEU A 429 12.20 8.96 5.91
CA LEU A 429 11.40 8.67 7.11
C LEU A 429 12.00 9.29 8.38
N PRO A 430 11.24 10.01 9.23
CA PRO A 430 11.70 10.56 10.52
C PRO A 430 11.76 9.47 11.62
N ILE A 431 12.57 8.44 11.41
CA ILE A 431 12.59 7.19 12.20
C ILE A 431 13.15 7.39 13.59
N GLU A 432 14.24 8.19 13.71
CA GLU A 432 14.88 8.46 15.01
C GLU A 432 13.96 9.21 15.96
N THR A 433 13.19 10.15 15.45
CA THR A 433 12.28 10.98 16.25
C THR A 433 11.19 10.16 16.92
N LEU A 434 10.62 9.18 16.20
CA LEU A 434 9.55 8.34 16.73
C LEU A 434 10.06 7.36 17.79
N TRP A 435 11.26 6.82 17.61
CA TRP A 435 11.86 5.94 18.61
C TRP A 435 12.21 6.71 19.89
N LEU A 436 12.84 7.88 19.77
CA LEU A 436 13.15 8.75 20.93
C LEU A 436 11.88 9.15 21.68
N PHE A 437 10.80 9.38 20.93
CA PHE A 437 9.50 9.68 21.51
C PHE A 437 8.97 8.49 22.32
N ASN A 438 8.90 7.28 21.71
CA ASN A 438 8.39 6.09 22.36
C ASN A 438 9.25 5.65 23.56
N ASN A 439 10.57 5.82 23.48
CA ASN A 439 11.50 5.42 24.55
C ASN A 439 11.29 6.17 25.87
N LYS A 440 10.63 7.34 25.83
CA LYS A 440 10.27 8.10 27.04
C LYS A 440 9.37 7.30 28.00
N TYR A 441 8.53 6.39 27.45
CA TYR A 441 7.55 5.61 28.21
C TYR A 441 8.13 4.31 28.77
N ASN A 442 9.43 4.07 28.59
CA ASN A 442 10.13 2.85 29.03
C ASN A 442 9.42 1.56 28.58
N PRO A 443 9.11 1.42 27.27
CA PRO A 443 8.38 0.27 26.76
C PRO A 443 9.26 -0.97 26.70
N SER A 444 8.63 -2.14 26.63
CA SER A 444 9.23 -3.35 26.04
C SER A 444 9.15 -3.25 24.52
N TRP A 445 10.16 -3.80 23.84
CA TRP A 445 10.28 -3.70 22.40
C TRP A 445 10.03 -5.06 21.74
N LEU A 446 9.03 -5.15 20.86
CA LEU A 446 8.69 -6.35 20.11
C LEU A 446 9.15 -6.23 18.65
N PRO A 447 9.98 -7.17 18.14
CA PRO A 447 10.49 -7.10 16.79
C PRO A 447 9.38 -7.35 15.76
N ARG A 448 9.38 -6.55 14.69
CA ARG A 448 8.49 -6.68 13.53
C ARG A 448 9.28 -6.94 12.26
N TYR A 449 8.71 -7.72 11.37
CA TYR A 449 9.40 -8.23 10.19
C TYR A 449 8.63 -7.91 8.91
N LEU A 450 9.38 -7.70 7.83
CA LEU A 450 8.87 -7.79 6.46
C LEU A 450 9.17 -9.19 5.94
N VAL A 451 8.13 -9.86 5.42
CA VAL A 451 8.26 -11.19 4.82
C VAL A 451 7.99 -11.10 3.32
N TYR A 452 8.81 -11.74 2.49
CA TYR A 452 8.75 -11.67 1.03
C TYR A 452 9.35 -12.95 0.39
N PRO A 453 9.01 -13.30 -0.89
CA PRO A 453 9.38 -14.61 -1.43
C PRO A 453 10.86 -14.75 -1.82
N ALA A 454 11.47 -13.73 -2.46
CA ALA A 454 12.84 -13.83 -2.98
C ALA A 454 13.47 -12.44 -3.17
N ALA A 455 14.78 -12.39 -3.29
CA ALA A 455 15.54 -11.13 -3.40
C ALA A 455 15.12 -10.27 -4.61
N GLU A 456 14.81 -10.89 -5.74
CA GLU A 456 14.30 -10.23 -6.95
C GLU A 456 12.92 -9.61 -6.77
N SER A 457 12.10 -10.15 -5.86
CA SER A 457 10.78 -9.62 -5.50
C SER A 457 10.86 -8.45 -4.52
N PHE A 458 12.01 -8.21 -3.90
CA PHE A 458 12.16 -7.22 -2.83
C PHE A 458 11.83 -5.79 -3.29
N VAL A 459 12.39 -5.36 -4.43
CA VAL A 459 12.14 -4.00 -4.96
C VAL A 459 10.67 -3.77 -5.32
N PRO A 460 10.00 -4.66 -6.07
CA PRO A 460 8.55 -4.56 -6.30
C PRO A 460 7.71 -4.54 -5.02
N VAL A 461 8.05 -5.37 -4.03
CA VAL A 461 7.36 -5.43 -2.74
C VAL A 461 7.51 -4.11 -1.99
N VAL A 462 8.74 -3.57 -1.91
CA VAL A 462 8.99 -2.28 -1.27
C VAL A 462 8.23 -1.14 -1.99
N ALA A 463 8.20 -1.13 -3.32
CA ALA A 463 7.42 -0.16 -4.08
C ALA A 463 5.90 -0.28 -3.80
N ALA A 464 5.40 -1.50 -3.63
CA ALA A 464 4.01 -1.75 -3.24
C ALA A 464 3.71 -1.23 -1.83
N ILE A 465 4.62 -1.45 -0.87
CA ILE A 465 4.51 -0.94 0.50
C ILE A 465 4.51 0.59 0.52
N LEU A 466 5.43 1.23 -0.20
CA LEU A 466 5.48 2.69 -0.28
C LEU A 466 4.19 3.29 -0.84
N ARG A 467 3.53 2.59 -1.77
CA ARG A 467 2.21 2.98 -2.27
C ARG A 467 1.12 2.78 -1.22
N ALA A 468 1.12 1.65 -0.54
CA ALA A 468 0.15 1.34 0.51
C ALA A 468 0.25 2.33 1.69
N GLU A 469 1.46 2.72 2.05
CA GLU A 469 1.76 3.68 3.12
C GLU A 469 1.68 5.14 2.67
N SER A 470 1.22 5.43 1.44
CA SER A 470 1.14 6.79 0.86
C SER A 470 2.45 7.58 0.92
N LEU A 471 3.59 6.88 0.88
CA LEU A 471 4.93 7.47 0.93
C LEU A 471 5.46 7.90 -0.45
N THR A 472 4.72 7.65 -1.53
CA THR A 472 5.14 7.92 -2.92
C THR A 472 4.88 9.35 -3.37
N GLU A 473 4.57 10.29 -2.51
CA GLU A 473 4.46 11.71 -2.86
C GLU A 473 5.83 12.36 -3.08
N ILE A 474 6.59 11.83 -4.03
CA ILE A 474 7.74 12.53 -4.61
C ILE A 474 7.16 13.57 -5.59
N PRO A 475 7.47 14.91 -5.44
CA PRO A 475 6.73 16.00 -6.10
C PRO A 475 6.65 15.97 -7.62
N VAL A 476 7.49 15.19 -8.31
CA VAL A 476 7.53 15.11 -9.78
C VAL A 476 7.08 13.75 -10.30
N ILE A 477 7.51 12.66 -9.67
CA ILE A 477 7.22 11.28 -10.10
C ILE A 477 5.86 10.82 -9.54
N GLY A 478 5.49 11.29 -8.35
CA GLY A 478 4.21 10.96 -7.72
C GLY A 478 3.00 11.43 -8.52
N ARG A 479 3.07 12.61 -9.18
CA ARG A 479 1.98 13.10 -10.05
C ARG A 479 1.75 12.26 -11.31
N LEU A 480 2.80 11.64 -11.86
CA LEU A 480 2.73 10.74 -13.02
C LEU A 480 2.28 9.31 -12.64
N LEU A 481 2.52 8.90 -11.39
CA LEU A 481 2.18 7.57 -10.85
C LEU A 481 0.93 7.59 -9.94
N ALA A 482 0.46 8.77 -9.54
CA ALA A 482 -0.75 8.91 -8.73
C ALA A 482 -1.97 8.52 -9.58
N ASN A 483 -2.54 7.39 -9.27
CA ASN A 483 -3.91 7.13 -9.63
C ASN A 483 -4.77 8.15 -8.85
N ASP A 484 -5.76 8.71 -9.53
CA ASP A 484 -6.88 9.52 -9.07
C ASP A 484 -6.77 10.17 -7.66
N PRO A 485 -6.73 11.52 -7.56
CA PRO A 485 -6.68 12.23 -6.28
C PRO A 485 -7.81 11.88 -5.30
N SER A 486 -8.94 11.35 -5.78
CA SER A 486 -10.07 10.88 -4.96
C SER A 486 -9.74 9.64 -4.10
N ASN A 487 -8.62 8.97 -4.34
CA ASN A 487 -8.23 7.72 -3.71
C ASN A 487 -7.08 7.90 -2.70
N ARG A 488 -6.91 9.08 -2.13
CA ARG A 488 -5.92 9.33 -1.07
C ARG A 488 -6.46 8.80 0.24
N PRO A 489 -5.74 7.89 0.92
CA PRO A 489 -6.12 7.48 2.26
C PRO A 489 -5.92 8.68 3.22
N GLY A 490 -6.99 9.35 3.53
CA GLY A 490 -7.06 10.33 4.62
C GLY A 490 -7.94 9.78 5.73
N THR A 491 -7.82 10.31 6.95
CA THR A 491 -8.77 9.98 8.01
C THR A 491 -10.16 10.39 7.57
N VAL A 492 -11.02 9.40 7.31
CA VAL A 492 -12.39 9.61 6.84
C VAL A 492 -13.29 9.77 8.05
N VAL A 493 -14.06 10.86 8.06
CA VAL A 493 -15.19 11.02 8.98
C VAL A 493 -16.45 10.77 8.18
N PRO A 494 -17.36 9.88 8.62
CA PRO A 494 -18.60 9.61 7.89
C PRO A 494 -19.43 10.87 7.63
N GLU A 495 -19.91 11.03 6.41
CA GLU A 495 -20.71 12.21 5.99
C GLU A 495 -21.94 12.43 6.88
N GLU A 496 -22.59 11.36 7.32
CA GLU A 496 -23.73 11.41 8.24
C GLU A 496 -23.36 12.07 9.57
N ILE A 497 -22.14 11.88 10.05
CA ILE A 497 -21.63 12.47 11.29
C ILE A 497 -21.25 13.92 11.06
N LEU A 498 -20.62 14.25 9.93
CA LEU A 498 -20.31 15.62 9.53
C LEU A 498 -21.60 16.44 9.38
N ALA A 499 -22.63 15.88 8.75
CA ALA A 499 -23.92 16.51 8.59
C ALA A 499 -24.61 16.77 9.95
N ARG A 500 -24.58 15.81 10.88
CA ARG A 500 -25.10 15.98 12.26
C ARG A 500 -24.33 17.02 13.05
N ALA A 501 -23.04 17.16 12.80
CA ALA A 501 -22.18 18.17 13.40
C ALA A 501 -22.32 19.57 12.74
N GLY A 502 -23.19 19.71 11.71
CA GLY A 502 -23.39 20.96 11.00
C GLY A 502 -22.25 21.35 10.04
N ILE A 503 -21.37 20.39 9.70
CA ILE A 503 -20.24 20.61 8.81
C ILE A 503 -20.68 20.29 7.38
N ASN A 504 -20.70 21.31 6.52
CA ASN A 504 -21.13 21.17 5.13
C ASN A 504 -19.94 20.74 4.26
N THR A 505 -19.99 19.55 3.65
CA THR A 505 -18.93 18.96 2.82
C THR A 505 -19.01 19.37 1.34
N SER A 506 -19.96 20.22 0.96
CA SER A 506 -20.24 20.57 -0.44
C SER A 506 -19.32 21.64 -1.06
N ASN A 507 -18.19 22.00 -0.43
CA ASN A 507 -17.26 23.06 -0.88
C ASN A 507 -15.80 22.62 -0.99
N GLU A 508 -15.49 21.35 -1.36
CA GLU A 508 -14.12 20.97 -1.78
C GLU A 508 -14.11 20.25 -3.13
#